data_190f24210e89bf19813b322141cfe519
#
_entry.id   190f24210e89bf19813b322141cfe519
#
_cell.length_a   1.000
_cell.length_b   1.000
_cell.length_c   1.000
_cell.angle_alpha   90.00
_cell.angle_beta   90.00
_cell.angle_gamma   90.00
#
_symmetry.space_group_name_H-M   'P 1'
#
loop_
_entity.id
_entity.type
_entity.pdbx_description
1 polymer ?
#
loop_
_entity_poly.entity_id
_entity_poly.type
_entity_poly.pdbx_seq_one_letter_code
_entity_poly.pdbx_strand_id
1 'polypeptide(L)'
;MNLELKEKKIPKKEVLNKLKRLDKRIQIKYPVFKNLREKGYIVKTALKFGADFRVYDKGKKPGKTHAKWIVFCDHESKRLSWSDFSAKNRVAHSTRKKLLLAIVDEESDVSYYEVSWIKT
;
A
#
# COMPACT_ATOMS: atom_id res chain seq x y z
N MET A 1 -11.37 3.72 -7.65
CA MET A 1 -11.78 4.97 -8.30
C MET A 1 -11.49 4.90 -9.79
N ASN A 2 -12.47 5.23 -10.58
CA ASN A 2 -12.28 5.26 -12.01
C ASN A 2 -11.72 6.62 -12.42
N LEU A 3 -10.49 6.64 -12.90
CA LEU A 3 -9.83 7.86 -13.36
C LEU A 3 -10.13 8.15 -14.83
N GLU A 4 -10.87 7.26 -15.45
CA GLU A 4 -11.22 7.42 -16.84
C GLU A 4 -12.39 8.36 -16.98
N LEU A 5 -12.18 9.46 -17.68
CA LEU A 5 -13.24 10.38 -18.02
C LEU A 5 -13.85 9.90 -19.32
N LYS A 6 -15.17 9.67 -19.33
CA LYS A 6 -15.87 9.06 -20.44
C LYS A 6 -15.64 9.72 -21.79
N GLU A 7 -15.53 11.04 -21.79
CA GLU A 7 -15.37 11.80 -23.03
C GLU A 7 -13.96 12.32 -23.25
N LYS A 8 -13.12 12.25 -22.26
CA LYS A 8 -11.74 12.73 -22.35
C LYS A 8 -10.81 11.71 -21.80
N LYS A 9 -10.08 11.09 -22.67
CA LYS A 9 -8.98 10.25 -22.24
C LYS A 9 -7.84 11.13 -21.81
N ILE A 10 -7.60 11.20 -20.52
CA ILE A 10 -6.45 11.91 -20.02
C ILE A 10 -5.26 10.95 -20.15
N PRO A 11 -4.15 11.37 -20.79
CA PRO A 11 -2.97 10.55 -20.86
C PRO A 11 -2.56 10.11 -19.46
N LYS A 12 -2.18 8.85 -19.33
CA LYS A 12 -1.77 8.27 -18.06
C LYS A 12 -0.72 9.12 -17.34
N LYS A 13 0.21 9.65 -18.12
CA LYS A 13 1.29 10.51 -17.62
C LYS A 13 0.75 11.77 -16.96
N GLU A 14 -0.25 12.43 -17.56
CA GLU A 14 -0.86 13.63 -16.99
C GLU A 14 -1.61 13.33 -15.70
N VAL A 15 -2.33 12.22 -15.68
CA VAL A 15 -3.05 11.79 -14.48
C VAL A 15 -2.05 11.55 -13.35
N LEU A 16 -0.97 10.85 -13.62
CA LEU A 16 0.06 10.60 -12.61
C LEU A 16 0.71 11.89 -12.13
N ASN A 17 0.96 12.84 -13.03
CA ASN A 17 1.53 14.13 -12.64
C ASN A 17 0.58 14.94 -11.73
N LYS A 18 -0.70 14.90 -12.02
CA LYS A 18 -1.69 15.53 -11.16
C LYS A 18 -1.77 14.86 -9.80
N LEU A 19 -1.75 13.54 -9.76
CA LEU A 19 -1.78 12.78 -8.52
C LEU A 19 -0.54 13.03 -7.68
N LYS A 20 0.62 13.20 -8.31
CA LYS A 20 1.86 13.57 -7.61
C LYS A 20 1.76 14.90 -6.89
N ARG A 21 1.02 15.86 -7.43
CA ARG A 21 0.82 17.15 -6.77
C ARG A 21 -0.01 17.01 -5.51
N LEU A 22 -0.95 16.05 -5.51
CA LEU A 22 -1.82 15.79 -4.38
C LEU A 22 -1.17 14.87 -3.35
N ASP A 23 -0.37 13.92 -3.80
CA ASP A 23 0.35 12.97 -2.95
C ASP A 23 1.74 12.75 -3.53
N LYS A 24 2.75 13.27 -2.83
CA LYS A 24 4.15 13.14 -3.29
C LYS A 24 4.61 11.70 -3.34
N ARG A 25 3.95 10.79 -2.65
CA ARG A 25 4.31 9.38 -2.59
C ARG A 25 3.58 8.53 -3.62
N ILE A 26 2.81 9.15 -4.51
CA ILE A 26 1.99 8.39 -5.46
C ILE A 26 2.84 7.50 -6.39
N GLN A 27 4.06 7.90 -6.71
CA GLN A 27 4.96 7.09 -7.52
C GLN A 27 5.36 5.78 -6.85
N ILE A 28 5.33 5.77 -5.52
CA ILE A 28 5.65 4.58 -4.73
C ILE A 28 4.37 3.77 -4.48
N LYS A 29 3.29 4.45 -4.15
CA LYS A 29 2.02 3.79 -3.81
C LYS A 29 1.34 3.14 -5.00
N TYR A 30 1.37 3.81 -6.16
CA TYR A 30 0.62 3.33 -7.32
C TYR A 30 1.07 1.95 -7.82
N PRO A 31 2.38 1.67 -7.97
CA PRO A 31 2.81 0.34 -8.36
C PRO A 31 2.35 -0.75 -7.40
N VAL A 32 2.34 -0.45 -6.10
CA VAL A 32 1.89 -1.39 -5.07
C VAL A 32 0.40 -1.64 -5.20
N PHE A 33 -0.38 -0.58 -5.31
CA PHE A 33 -1.83 -0.67 -5.46
C PHE A 33 -2.18 -1.51 -6.69
N LYS A 34 -1.60 -1.17 -7.82
CA LYS A 34 -1.83 -1.87 -9.09
C LYS A 34 -1.46 -3.35 -8.98
N ASN A 35 -0.28 -3.64 -8.44
CA ASN A 35 0.22 -5.00 -8.31
C ASN A 35 -0.69 -5.87 -7.43
N LEU A 36 -1.10 -5.35 -6.28
CA LEU A 36 -1.99 -6.08 -5.38
C LEU A 36 -3.37 -6.30 -6.01
N ARG A 37 -3.90 -5.29 -6.68
CA ARG A 37 -5.19 -5.41 -7.37
C ARG A 37 -5.14 -6.45 -8.48
N GLU A 38 -4.07 -6.47 -9.26
CA GLU A 38 -3.89 -7.45 -10.34
C GLU A 38 -3.82 -8.87 -9.80
N LYS A 39 -3.29 -9.04 -8.59
CA LYS A 39 -3.23 -10.35 -7.93
C LYS A 39 -4.57 -10.77 -7.31
N GLY A 40 -5.59 -9.92 -7.35
CA GLY A 40 -6.91 -10.24 -6.86
C GLY A 40 -7.21 -9.79 -5.44
N TYR A 41 -6.32 -9.08 -4.80
CA TYR A 41 -6.55 -8.55 -3.45
C TYR A 41 -7.41 -7.30 -3.50
N ILE A 42 -8.14 -7.06 -2.42
CA ILE A 42 -8.91 -5.83 -2.25
C ILE A 42 -8.08 -4.89 -1.41
N VAL A 43 -7.85 -3.69 -1.94
CA VAL A 43 -6.95 -2.70 -1.35
C VAL A 43 -7.75 -1.44 -1.02
N LYS A 44 -7.65 -0.99 0.22
CA LYS A 44 -8.28 0.24 0.69
C LYS A 44 -7.21 1.12 1.35
N THR A 45 -7.49 2.40 1.44
CA THR A 45 -6.57 3.32 2.13
C THR A 45 -6.58 3.07 3.64
N ALA A 46 -5.46 3.37 4.28
CA ALA A 46 -5.32 3.22 5.72
C ALA A 46 -4.72 4.47 6.36
N LEU A 47 -5.02 5.64 5.79
CA LEU A 47 -4.44 6.90 6.22
C LEU A 47 -4.76 7.23 7.68
N LYS A 48 -5.92 6.87 8.16
CA LYS A 48 -6.29 7.11 9.57
C LYS A 48 -5.44 6.31 10.56
N PHE A 49 -4.77 5.26 10.08
CA PHE A 49 -3.85 4.48 10.91
C PHE A 49 -2.39 4.90 10.70
N GLY A 50 -2.15 5.87 9.83
CA GLY A 50 -0.80 6.28 9.48
C GLY A 50 -0.10 5.33 8.52
N ALA A 51 -0.84 4.43 7.90
CA ALA A 51 -0.31 3.48 6.92
C ALA A 51 -0.78 3.84 5.51
N ASP A 52 -0.22 3.20 4.51
CA ASP A 52 -0.59 3.48 3.13
C ASP A 52 -1.86 2.73 2.72
N PHE A 53 -1.91 1.43 2.96
CA PHE A 53 -3.05 0.61 2.59
C PHE A 53 -3.41 -0.41 3.66
N ARG A 54 -4.65 -0.83 3.62
CA ARG A 54 -5.11 -2.03 4.28
C ARG A 54 -5.58 -2.98 3.19
N VAL A 55 -5.20 -4.24 3.32
CA VAL A 55 -5.41 -5.24 2.27
C VAL A 55 -6.21 -6.40 2.84
N TYR A 56 -7.25 -6.75 2.11
CA TYR A 56 -8.13 -7.87 2.42
C TYR A 56 -7.71 -9.08 1.60
N ASP A 57 -7.88 -10.26 2.17
CA ASP A 57 -7.58 -11.49 1.46
C ASP A 57 -8.48 -11.63 0.23
N LYS A 58 -8.05 -12.45 -0.71
CA LYS A 58 -8.78 -12.67 -1.96
C LYS A 58 -10.18 -13.18 -1.69
N GLY A 59 -11.15 -12.59 -2.39
CA GLY A 59 -12.55 -12.99 -2.25
C GLY A 59 -13.25 -12.51 -0.98
N LYS A 60 -12.54 -11.83 -0.09
CA LYS A 60 -13.14 -11.28 1.12
C LYS A 60 -13.70 -9.89 0.84
N LYS A 61 -14.86 -9.59 1.39
CA LYS A 61 -15.51 -8.30 1.18
C LYS A 61 -15.27 -7.35 2.36
N PRO A 62 -14.86 -6.10 2.09
CA PRO A 62 -14.79 -5.10 3.15
C PRO A 62 -16.15 -4.95 3.82
N GLY A 63 -16.14 -4.73 5.13
CA GLY A 63 -17.36 -4.63 5.93
C GLY A 63 -17.87 -5.96 6.46
N LYS A 64 -17.55 -7.07 5.81
CA LYS A 64 -17.90 -8.41 6.30
C LYS A 64 -16.71 -9.11 6.95
N THR A 65 -15.51 -8.72 6.58
CA THR A 65 -14.28 -9.26 7.15
C THR A 65 -13.34 -8.10 7.46
N HIS A 66 -12.37 -8.35 8.33
CA HIS A 66 -11.33 -7.39 8.63
C HIS A 66 -10.18 -7.54 7.63
N ALA A 67 -9.49 -6.44 7.35
CA ALA A 67 -8.30 -6.48 6.53
C ALA A 67 -7.25 -7.37 7.20
N LYS A 68 -6.54 -8.15 6.41
CA LYS A 68 -5.52 -9.06 6.90
C LYS A 68 -4.18 -8.36 7.12
N TRP A 69 -3.86 -7.41 6.26
CA TRP A 69 -2.57 -6.72 6.28
C TRP A 69 -2.71 -5.21 6.38
N ILE A 70 -1.76 -4.61 7.06
CA ILE A 70 -1.45 -3.18 7.00
C ILE A 70 -0.19 -3.05 6.14
N VAL A 71 -0.25 -2.20 5.13
CA VAL A 71 0.82 -2.09 4.13
C VAL A 71 1.49 -0.73 4.21
N PHE A 72 2.80 -0.74 4.31
CA PHE A 72 3.64 0.45 4.19
C PHE A 72 4.48 0.30 2.93
N CYS A 73 4.43 1.32 2.08
CA CYS A 73 5.14 1.33 0.81
C CYS A 73 6.37 2.21 0.91
N ASP A 74 7.49 1.73 0.42
CA ASP A 74 8.70 2.53 0.33
C ASP A 74 9.51 2.16 -0.90
N HIS A 75 10.37 3.07 -1.34
CA HIS A 75 11.32 2.79 -2.39
C HIS A 75 12.53 2.06 -1.79
N GLU A 76 13.16 1.20 -2.58
CA GLU A 76 14.30 0.41 -2.11
C GLU A 76 15.49 1.26 -1.63
N SER A 77 15.59 2.49 -2.13
CA SER A 77 16.66 3.40 -1.74
C SER A 77 16.48 4.01 -0.35
N LYS A 78 15.28 3.90 0.22
CA LYS A 78 15.00 4.48 1.50
C LYS A 78 15.59 3.65 2.62
N ARG A 79 16.23 4.32 3.58
CA ARG A 79 16.72 3.66 4.78
C ARG A 79 15.61 3.63 5.83
N LEU A 80 15.47 2.50 6.46
CA LEU A 80 14.50 2.29 7.53
C LEU A 80 15.26 2.10 8.85
N SER A 81 15.02 2.98 9.80
CA SER A 81 15.61 2.82 11.14
C SER A 81 14.81 1.78 11.93
N TRP A 82 15.42 1.23 12.98
CA TRP A 82 14.69 0.35 13.89
C TRP A 82 13.52 1.06 14.56
N SER A 83 13.68 2.35 14.84
CA SER A 83 12.58 3.16 15.40
C SER A 83 11.41 3.26 14.43
N ASP A 84 11.67 3.51 13.16
CA ASP A 84 10.63 3.55 12.12
C ASP A 84 9.96 2.20 11.98
N PHE A 85 10.75 1.13 11.96
CA PHE A 85 10.22 -0.22 11.86
C PHE A 85 9.32 -0.56 13.05
N SER A 86 9.77 -0.25 14.26
CA SER A 86 8.98 -0.49 15.48
C SER A 86 7.66 0.28 15.46
N ALA A 87 7.68 1.52 14.96
CA ALA A 87 6.46 2.31 14.84
C ALA A 87 5.46 1.67 13.89
N LYS A 88 5.94 1.21 12.73
CA LYS A 88 5.09 0.50 11.75
C LYS A 88 4.53 -0.79 12.33
N ASN A 89 5.37 -1.55 13.01
CA ASN A 89 4.96 -2.81 13.63
C ASN A 89 3.90 -2.58 14.71
N ARG A 90 4.03 -1.48 15.46
CA ARG A 90 3.03 -1.12 16.48
C ARG A 90 1.66 -0.85 15.88
N VAL A 91 1.62 -0.18 14.72
CA VAL A 91 0.36 0.07 14.01
C VAL A 91 -0.29 -1.24 13.60
N ALA A 92 0.48 -2.15 13.03
CA ALA A 92 -0.05 -3.46 12.62
C ALA A 92 -0.55 -4.24 13.84
N HIS A 93 0.22 -4.27 14.92
CA HIS A 93 -0.13 -5.00 16.13
C HIS A 93 -1.38 -4.42 16.80
N SER A 94 -1.47 -3.10 16.93
CA SER A 94 -2.62 -2.46 17.58
C SER A 94 -3.92 -2.62 16.78
N THR A 95 -3.81 -2.76 15.46
CA THR A 95 -4.97 -3.00 14.60
C THR A 95 -5.24 -4.49 14.37
N ARG A 96 -4.45 -5.36 14.99
CA ARG A 96 -4.54 -6.82 14.87
C ARG A 96 -4.41 -7.30 13.43
N LYS A 97 -3.49 -6.68 12.70
CA LYS A 97 -3.21 -7.01 11.30
C LYS A 97 -1.74 -7.37 11.16
N LYS A 98 -1.44 -8.10 10.11
CA LYS A 98 -0.06 -8.42 9.78
C LYS A 98 0.59 -7.23 9.10
N LEU A 99 1.87 -7.01 9.38
CA LEU A 99 2.64 -5.96 8.74
C LEU A 99 3.16 -6.46 7.40
N LEU A 100 2.87 -5.71 6.35
CA LEU A 100 3.39 -5.98 5.01
C LEU A 100 4.20 -4.76 4.56
N LEU A 101 5.46 -4.99 4.26
CA LEU A 101 6.33 -3.97 3.69
C LEU A 101 6.38 -4.18 2.18
N ALA A 102 5.98 -3.19 1.43
CA ALA A 102 5.99 -3.22 -0.03
C ALA A 102 7.11 -2.31 -0.52
N ILE A 103 8.12 -2.91 -1.10
CA ILE A 103 9.33 -2.20 -1.53
C ILE A 103 9.36 -2.12 -3.04
N VAL A 104 9.40 -0.89 -3.54
CA VAL A 104 9.38 -0.61 -4.97
C VAL A 104 10.80 -0.32 -5.46
N ASP A 105 11.21 -0.96 -6.54
CA ASP A 105 12.54 -0.73 -7.12
C ASP A 105 12.50 0.31 -8.24
N GLU A 106 13.64 0.54 -8.86
CA GLU A 106 13.77 1.53 -9.93
C GLU A 106 12.91 1.20 -11.16
N GLU A 107 12.59 -0.07 -11.36
CA GLU A 107 11.76 -0.52 -12.47
C GLU A 107 10.28 -0.59 -12.12
N SER A 108 9.91 -0.09 -10.94
CA SER A 108 8.55 -0.14 -10.40
C SER A 108 8.06 -1.56 -10.10
N ASP A 109 8.97 -2.52 -9.98
CA ASP A 109 8.64 -3.84 -9.47
C ASP A 109 8.54 -3.79 -7.96
N VAL A 110 7.66 -4.62 -7.40
CA VAL A 110 7.36 -4.59 -5.97
C VAL A 110 7.75 -5.90 -5.32
N SER A 111 8.52 -5.81 -4.24
CA SER A 111 8.84 -6.93 -3.37
C SER A 111 8.10 -6.78 -2.07
N TYR A 112 7.52 -7.86 -1.58
CA TYR A 112 6.73 -7.85 -0.35
C TYR A 112 7.42 -8.62 0.75
N TYR A 113 7.41 -8.05 1.95
CA TYR A 113 7.94 -8.70 3.15
C TYR A 113 6.85 -8.70 4.20
N GLU A 114 6.41 -9.89 4.58
CA GLU A 114 5.46 -10.05 5.67
C GLU A 114 6.24 -10.21 6.96
N VAL A 115 5.91 -9.39 7.95
CA VAL A 115 6.58 -9.42 9.23
C VAL A 115 5.67 -10.09 10.24
N SER A 116 6.18 -11.15 10.86
CA SER A 116 5.47 -11.88 11.91
C SER A 116 6.14 -11.64 13.25
N TRP A 117 5.32 -11.45 14.26
CA TRP A 117 5.81 -11.32 15.63
C TRP A 117 5.87 -12.71 16.26
N ILE A 118 7.03 -13.06 16.78
CA ILE A 118 7.23 -14.34 17.44
C ILE A 118 7.17 -14.14 18.93
N LYS A 119 6.24 -14.80 19.55
CA LYS A 119 6.12 -14.78 21.00
C LYS A 119 7.12 -15.80 21.58
N THR A 120 7.99 -15.32 22.41
CA THR A 120 8.95 -16.16 23.11
C THR A 120 8.40 -16.66 24.44
#